data_8e151ed55decae5de2990d31dc235b31
#
_entry.id   8e151ed55decae5de2990d31dc235b31
#
_cell.length_a   1.000
_cell.length_b   1.000
_cell.length_c   1.000
_cell.angle_alpha   90.00
_cell.angle_beta   90.00
_cell.angle_gamma   90.00
#
_symmetry.space_group_name_H-M   'P 1'
#
loop_
_entity.id
_entity.type
_entity.pdbx_description
1 polymer ?
#
loop_
_entity_poly.entity_id
_entity_poly.type
_entity_poly.pdbx_seq_one_letter_code
_entity_poly.pdbx_strand_id
1 'polypeptide(L)'
;MRFLFLNQYFPPDPAPTGVLFGEIAERLRAAGHAVDFVAARQDYRVGQKQGGRTTRELKALGRMLLDACRRPRPDVVVSGTSPPCLLVVATLAALRFRARSVHWIMDMYPEIAVGLGEIGPGRLARVVGGAMGWSYRRAAAVVALDADMAVHLRRHGVEPCFVRPWVFAPVLRQLAAAQAAPTAEWTWIYSGNLGRAHEWETLLAAQAILEARGAEVRLLFQGGGPSWPAAQGRAQELGLKQCVWRDYVPEAELPESLRRCAVLAVTQRPEAQGLLWPSKLGLVLSLPRAILWVGPTEGAIAGLLRAVPGAGVFAPGQAAEVADWLEARRGAALPERAALDPAVHREEALRAWQELLTTAGAATA
;
A
#
# COMPACT_ATOMS: atom_id res chain seq x y z
N MET A 1 1.21 -29.00 6.70
CA MET A 1 2.40 -28.28 6.20
C MET A 1 2.87 -27.25 7.22
N ARG A 2 4.13 -26.82 7.11
CA ARG A 2 4.71 -25.76 7.94
C ARG A 2 5.10 -24.58 7.05
N PHE A 3 4.64 -23.38 7.40
CA PHE A 3 4.93 -22.14 6.72
C PHE A 3 5.81 -21.24 7.60
N LEU A 4 6.81 -20.62 7.00
CA LEU A 4 7.67 -19.63 7.67
C LEU A 4 7.49 -18.27 7.00
N PHE A 5 6.93 -17.30 7.72
CA PHE A 5 6.71 -15.94 7.24
C PHE A 5 7.85 -15.02 7.67
N LEU A 6 8.39 -14.26 6.71
CA LEU A 6 9.40 -13.23 6.93
C LEU A 6 8.83 -11.87 6.51
N ASN A 7 8.79 -10.93 7.43
CA ASN A 7 8.43 -9.54 7.16
C ASN A 7 9.05 -8.63 8.21
N GLN A 8 9.13 -7.33 7.93
CA GLN A 8 9.72 -6.39 8.89
C GLN A 8 8.90 -6.32 10.19
N TYR A 9 7.58 -6.35 10.07
CA TYR A 9 6.63 -6.22 11.18
C TYR A 9 5.62 -7.37 11.17
N PHE A 10 5.14 -7.75 12.36
CA PHE A 10 4.00 -8.66 12.56
C PHE A 10 3.17 -8.20 13.75
N PRO A 11 1.90 -8.63 13.85
CA PRO A 11 1.09 -8.35 15.04
C PRO A 11 1.82 -8.69 16.34
N PRO A 12 1.73 -7.83 17.38
CA PRO A 12 0.78 -6.72 17.58
C PRO A 12 1.20 -5.38 16.92
N ASP A 13 2.28 -5.32 16.13
CA ASP A 13 2.66 -4.10 15.42
C ASP A 13 1.59 -3.74 14.36
N PRO A 14 1.10 -2.49 14.30
CA PRO A 14 0.01 -2.08 13.41
C PRO A 14 0.44 -1.87 11.94
N ALA A 15 1.66 -2.26 11.56
CA ALA A 15 2.11 -2.12 10.18
C ALA A 15 1.20 -2.89 9.21
N PRO A 16 0.68 -2.25 8.15
CA PRO A 16 -0.32 -2.85 7.25
C PRO A 16 0.07 -4.21 6.69
N THR A 17 1.30 -4.36 6.21
CA THR A 17 1.79 -5.64 5.66
C THR A 17 1.86 -6.73 6.70
N GLY A 18 2.22 -6.37 7.95
CA GLY A 18 2.25 -7.30 9.07
C GLY A 18 0.85 -7.82 9.42
N VAL A 19 -0.15 -6.95 9.42
CA VAL A 19 -1.55 -7.32 9.68
C VAL A 19 -2.07 -8.26 8.60
N LEU A 20 -1.81 -7.95 7.31
CA LEU A 20 -2.21 -8.81 6.19
C LEU A 20 -1.60 -10.22 6.29
N PHE A 21 -0.29 -10.32 6.57
CA PHE A 21 0.35 -11.62 6.80
C PHE A 21 -0.19 -12.34 8.03
N GLY A 22 -0.55 -11.59 9.08
CA GLY A 22 -1.22 -12.15 10.26
C GLY A 22 -2.55 -12.84 9.89
N GLU A 23 -3.40 -12.20 9.11
CA GLU A 23 -4.68 -12.77 8.66
C GLU A 23 -4.50 -14.00 7.75
N ILE A 24 -3.51 -14.00 6.85
CA ILE A 24 -3.14 -15.19 6.07
C ILE A 24 -2.73 -16.35 7.00
N ALA A 25 -1.89 -16.04 7.99
CA ALA A 25 -1.42 -17.03 8.93
C ALA A 25 -2.53 -17.62 9.81
N GLU A 26 -3.48 -16.79 10.26
CA GLU A 26 -4.67 -17.25 10.98
C GLU A 26 -5.51 -18.20 10.12
N ARG A 27 -5.70 -17.87 8.85
CA ARG A 27 -6.40 -18.73 7.89
C ARG A 27 -5.71 -20.08 7.73
N LEU A 28 -4.39 -20.09 7.57
CA LEU A 28 -3.61 -21.34 7.46
C LEU A 28 -3.66 -22.17 8.74
N ARG A 29 -3.57 -21.53 9.92
CA ARG A 29 -3.71 -22.23 11.21
C ARG A 29 -5.08 -22.86 11.38
N ALA A 30 -6.14 -22.15 11.00
CA ALA A 30 -7.51 -22.67 11.01
C ALA A 30 -7.66 -23.90 10.07
N ALA A 31 -6.86 -23.97 9.00
CA ALA A 31 -6.79 -25.13 8.11
C ALA A 31 -5.85 -26.26 8.61
N GLY A 32 -5.35 -26.20 9.86
CA GLY A 32 -4.52 -27.22 10.48
C GLY A 32 -3.03 -27.16 10.10
N HIS A 33 -2.54 -26.02 9.60
CA HIS A 33 -1.14 -25.84 9.24
C HIS A 33 -0.33 -25.18 10.37
N ALA A 34 0.96 -25.52 10.49
CA ALA A 34 1.88 -24.83 11.39
C ALA A 34 2.41 -23.56 10.74
N VAL A 35 2.42 -22.46 11.47
CA VAL A 35 2.91 -21.16 10.97
C VAL A 35 3.83 -20.51 11.99
N ASP A 36 5.06 -20.23 11.55
CA ASP A 36 6.10 -19.53 12.28
C ASP A 36 6.36 -18.15 11.65
N PHE A 37 6.86 -17.20 12.45
CA PHE A 37 7.20 -15.86 12.02
C PHE A 37 8.64 -15.48 12.35
N VAL A 38 9.26 -14.71 11.45
CA VAL A 38 10.52 -13.98 11.70
C VAL A 38 10.33 -12.51 11.35
N ALA A 39 10.49 -11.64 12.35
CA ALA A 39 10.35 -10.20 12.22
C ALA A 39 11.68 -9.47 12.53
N ALA A 40 11.83 -8.27 12.01
CA ALA A 40 13.01 -7.43 12.22
C ALA A 40 13.09 -6.80 13.63
N ARG A 41 12.17 -7.06 14.54
CA ARG A 41 12.11 -6.51 15.90
C ARG A 41 12.31 -4.99 15.96
N GLN A 42 11.55 -4.24 15.17
CA GLN A 42 11.53 -2.77 15.20
C GLN A 42 10.09 -2.31 15.37
N ASP A 43 9.92 -1.23 16.15
CA ASP A 43 8.62 -0.57 16.27
C ASP A 43 8.37 0.25 15.00
N TYR A 44 7.24 0.04 14.32
CA TYR A 44 6.86 0.71 13.10
C TYR A 44 6.84 2.23 13.23
N ARG A 45 6.34 2.75 14.35
CA ARG A 45 6.25 4.19 14.60
C ARG A 45 7.60 4.84 14.91
N VAL A 46 8.51 4.13 15.58
CA VAL A 46 9.86 4.61 15.91
C VAL A 46 10.79 4.54 14.71
N GLY A 47 10.66 3.51 13.88
CA GLY A 47 11.51 3.29 12.70
C GLY A 47 11.41 4.40 11.64
N GLN A 48 10.29 5.13 11.57
CA GLN A 48 10.10 6.23 10.63
C GLN A 48 10.86 7.52 10.99
N LYS A 49 11.30 7.69 12.24
CA LYS A 49 11.85 8.96 12.75
C LYS A 49 13.38 9.03 12.84
N GLN A 50 14.14 7.95 12.55
CA GLN A 50 15.58 7.92 12.82
C GLN A 50 16.48 7.82 11.58
N GLY A 51 17.55 8.63 11.51
CA GLY A 51 18.62 8.53 10.52
C GLY A 51 19.48 7.26 10.62
N GLY A 52 20.33 6.96 9.63
CA GLY A 52 21.20 5.76 9.61
C GLY A 52 20.48 4.47 9.16
N ARG A 53 19.54 4.58 8.26
CA ARG A 53 18.63 3.52 7.79
C ARG A 53 19.37 2.29 7.25
N THR A 54 20.34 2.46 6.36
CA THR A 54 20.97 1.37 5.60
C THR A 54 21.73 0.35 6.46
N THR A 55 22.53 0.80 7.41
CA THR A 55 23.31 -0.11 8.29
C THR A 55 22.43 -0.90 9.25
N ARG A 56 21.32 -0.30 9.70
CA ARG A 56 20.32 -0.97 10.54
C ARG A 56 19.55 -2.02 9.76
N GLU A 57 19.16 -1.71 8.53
CA GLU A 57 18.46 -2.65 7.64
C GLU A 57 19.34 -3.86 7.31
N LEU A 58 20.61 -3.68 7.00
CA LEU A 58 21.55 -4.78 6.76
C LEU A 58 21.75 -5.67 8.00
N LYS A 59 21.89 -5.07 9.19
CA LYS A 59 21.95 -5.83 10.45
C LYS A 59 20.66 -6.59 10.72
N ALA A 60 19.51 -5.98 10.42
CA ALA A 60 18.20 -6.62 10.57
C ALA A 60 18.06 -7.81 9.62
N LEU A 61 18.45 -7.68 8.35
CA LEU A 61 18.44 -8.78 7.38
C LEU A 61 19.32 -9.95 7.81
N GLY A 62 20.54 -9.66 8.30
CA GLY A 62 21.44 -10.70 8.82
C GLY A 62 20.85 -11.46 10.03
N ARG A 63 20.23 -10.73 10.98
CA ARG A 63 19.52 -11.35 12.12
C ARG A 63 18.33 -12.17 11.67
N MET A 64 17.53 -11.65 10.73
CA MET A 64 16.38 -12.37 10.20
C MET A 64 16.79 -13.67 9.51
N LEU A 65 17.91 -13.69 8.77
CA LEU A 65 18.44 -14.91 8.16
C LEU A 65 18.83 -15.94 9.24
N LEU A 66 19.57 -15.51 10.28
CA LEU A 66 19.96 -16.38 11.39
C LEU A 66 18.74 -16.91 12.14
N ASP A 67 17.76 -16.07 12.43
CA ASP A 67 16.54 -16.46 13.13
C ASP A 67 15.68 -17.40 12.25
N ALA A 68 15.61 -17.16 10.95
CA ALA A 68 14.95 -18.08 10.01
C ALA A 68 15.62 -19.45 10.01
N CYS A 69 16.94 -19.50 9.95
CA CYS A 69 17.71 -20.75 9.95
C CYS A 69 17.59 -21.55 11.25
N ARG A 70 17.17 -20.94 12.35
CA ARG A 70 16.92 -21.60 13.65
C ARG A 70 15.51 -22.15 13.81
N ARG A 71 14.60 -21.80 12.89
CA ARG A 71 13.22 -22.30 12.93
C ARG A 71 13.16 -23.77 12.48
N PRO A 72 12.13 -24.52 12.91
CA PRO A 72 11.87 -25.83 12.36
C PRO A 72 11.74 -25.77 10.85
N ARG A 73 12.19 -26.80 10.14
CA ARG A 73 12.17 -26.87 8.67
C ARG A 73 10.78 -26.54 8.14
N PRO A 74 10.61 -25.47 7.34
CA PRO A 74 9.35 -25.17 6.66
C PRO A 74 9.23 -25.95 5.36
N ASP A 75 7.99 -26.12 4.89
CA ASP A 75 7.68 -26.53 3.53
C ASP A 75 7.72 -25.33 2.57
N VAL A 76 7.24 -24.17 3.05
CA VAL A 76 7.19 -22.92 2.30
C VAL A 76 7.70 -21.75 3.14
N VAL A 77 8.55 -20.93 2.54
CA VAL A 77 8.99 -19.63 3.09
C VAL A 77 8.23 -18.53 2.35
N VAL A 78 7.49 -17.72 3.09
CA VAL A 78 6.70 -16.60 2.56
C VAL A 78 7.33 -15.28 2.97
N SER A 79 7.50 -14.34 2.07
CA SER A 79 8.06 -13.02 2.42
C SER A 79 7.37 -11.86 1.74
N GLY A 80 7.33 -10.71 2.44
CA GLY A 80 7.09 -9.40 1.86
C GLY A 80 8.39 -8.74 1.38
N THR A 81 8.29 -7.46 0.99
CA THR A 81 9.41 -6.67 0.47
C THR A 81 10.06 -5.75 1.51
N SER A 82 9.56 -5.73 2.74
CA SER A 82 10.07 -4.88 3.82
C SER A 82 10.76 -5.71 4.91
N PRO A 83 12.04 -5.38 5.27
CA PRO A 83 12.89 -4.32 4.71
C PRO A 83 13.37 -4.63 3.28
N PRO A 84 13.90 -3.63 2.53
CA PRO A 84 14.51 -3.87 1.21
C PRO A 84 15.49 -5.06 1.24
N CYS A 85 15.52 -5.85 0.17
CA CYS A 85 16.30 -7.10 0.03
C CYS A 85 15.83 -8.28 0.91
N LEU A 86 14.71 -8.20 1.61
CA LEU A 86 14.18 -9.32 2.40
C LEU A 86 13.94 -10.58 1.55
N LEU A 87 13.57 -10.41 0.28
CA LEU A 87 13.37 -11.53 -0.66
C LEU A 87 14.63 -12.40 -0.82
N VAL A 88 15.81 -11.77 -0.82
CA VAL A 88 17.08 -12.48 -0.89
C VAL A 88 17.26 -13.36 0.36
N VAL A 89 16.98 -12.81 1.54
CA VAL A 89 17.03 -13.54 2.81
C VAL A 89 16.06 -14.73 2.81
N ALA A 90 14.82 -14.50 2.36
CA ALA A 90 13.81 -15.55 2.28
C ALA A 90 14.21 -16.66 1.28
N THR A 91 14.78 -16.28 0.13
CA THR A 91 15.28 -17.25 -0.85
C THR A 91 16.44 -18.07 -0.29
N LEU A 92 17.40 -17.44 0.41
CA LEU A 92 18.50 -18.15 1.06
C LEU A 92 18.01 -19.10 2.16
N ALA A 93 17.04 -18.67 2.98
CA ALA A 93 16.42 -19.54 3.97
C ALA A 93 15.70 -20.73 3.32
N ALA A 94 14.95 -20.51 2.25
CA ALA A 94 14.28 -21.56 1.49
C ALA A 94 15.30 -22.58 0.92
N LEU A 95 16.38 -22.11 0.33
CA LEU A 95 17.47 -22.96 -0.18
C LEU A 95 18.10 -23.81 0.93
N ARG A 96 18.36 -23.19 2.11
CA ARG A 96 18.93 -23.89 3.29
C ARG A 96 18.08 -25.07 3.72
N PHE A 97 16.76 -24.95 3.63
CA PHE A 97 15.81 -25.99 4.05
C PHE A 97 15.33 -26.86 2.89
N ARG A 98 15.73 -26.59 1.66
CA ARG A 98 15.14 -27.18 0.44
C ARG A 98 13.62 -26.98 0.40
N ALA A 99 13.16 -25.82 0.90
CA ALA A 99 11.78 -25.39 0.90
C ALA A 99 11.46 -24.58 -0.36
N ARG A 100 10.19 -24.36 -0.64
CA ARG A 100 9.73 -23.42 -1.66
C ARG A 100 9.70 -22.00 -1.09
N SER A 101 9.88 -20.97 -1.94
CA SER A 101 9.67 -19.59 -1.54
C SER A 101 8.50 -18.98 -2.31
N VAL A 102 7.71 -18.15 -1.63
CA VAL A 102 6.63 -17.35 -2.21
C VAL A 102 6.85 -15.90 -1.78
N HIS A 103 6.86 -14.98 -2.75
CA HIS A 103 7.16 -13.58 -2.51
C HIS A 103 5.97 -12.69 -2.83
N TRP A 104 5.49 -11.92 -1.85
CA TRP A 104 4.48 -10.88 -2.06
C TRP A 104 5.15 -9.54 -2.28
N ILE A 105 5.04 -9.00 -3.49
CA ILE A 105 5.71 -7.77 -3.87
C ILE A 105 4.79 -6.60 -3.52
N MET A 106 5.11 -5.88 -2.44
CA MET A 106 4.42 -4.66 -2.02
C MET A 106 5.04 -3.42 -2.64
N ASP A 107 6.38 -3.36 -2.58
CA ASP A 107 7.20 -2.31 -3.19
C ASP A 107 8.33 -2.98 -3.98
N MET A 108 8.55 -2.51 -5.21
CA MET A 108 9.63 -3.02 -6.05
C MET A 108 10.94 -2.27 -5.77
N TYR A 109 11.85 -2.92 -5.06
CA TYR A 109 13.22 -2.44 -4.87
C TYR A 109 14.17 -3.15 -5.81
N PRO A 110 15.18 -2.45 -6.37
CA PRO A 110 15.55 -1.04 -6.12
C PRO A 110 14.78 -0.02 -6.97
N GLU A 111 13.89 -0.45 -7.85
CA GLU A 111 13.24 0.36 -8.90
C GLU A 111 12.52 1.57 -8.29
N ILE A 112 11.78 1.38 -7.20
CA ILE A 112 11.06 2.49 -6.53
C ILE A 112 12.04 3.52 -5.94
N ALA A 113 13.13 3.08 -5.35
CA ALA A 113 14.12 3.97 -4.76
C ALA A 113 14.88 4.78 -5.85
N VAL A 114 15.10 4.17 -7.02
CA VAL A 114 15.67 4.86 -8.19
C VAL A 114 14.66 5.83 -8.78
N GLY A 115 13.42 5.41 -8.99
CA GLY A 115 12.35 6.25 -9.56
C GLY A 115 12.07 7.49 -8.72
N LEU A 116 12.11 7.37 -7.40
CA LEU A 116 11.90 8.49 -6.47
C LEU A 116 13.21 9.29 -6.17
N GLY A 117 14.32 8.97 -6.84
CA GLY A 117 15.59 9.69 -6.67
C GLY A 117 16.25 9.47 -5.29
N GLU A 118 15.89 8.42 -4.55
CA GLU A 118 16.51 8.08 -3.26
C GLU A 118 17.92 7.49 -3.45
N ILE A 119 18.11 6.76 -4.53
CA ILE A 119 19.40 6.23 -4.98
C ILE A 119 19.59 6.50 -6.47
N GLY A 120 20.85 6.70 -6.88
CA GLY A 120 21.16 6.84 -8.31
C GLY A 120 21.06 5.50 -9.07
N PRO A 121 20.81 5.53 -10.41
CA PRO A 121 20.76 4.35 -11.27
C PRO A 121 22.14 3.74 -11.53
N GLY A 122 22.97 3.60 -10.48
CA GLY A 122 24.36 3.20 -10.54
C GLY A 122 24.60 1.69 -10.36
N ARG A 123 25.88 1.35 -10.05
CA ARG A 123 26.28 -0.05 -9.82
C ARG A 123 25.50 -0.72 -8.67
N LEU A 124 25.25 0.04 -7.59
CA LEU A 124 24.51 -0.48 -6.43
C LEU A 124 23.10 -0.92 -6.83
N ALA A 125 22.35 -0.06 -7.52
CA ALA A 125 21.00 -0.39 -7.98
C ALA A 125 21.00 -1.62 -8.89
N ARG A 126 22.00 -1.77 -9.79
CA ARG A 126 22.13 -2.95 -10.66
C ARG A 126 22.42 -4.23 -9.88
N VAL A 127 23.29 -4.18 -8.87
CA VAL A 127 23.62 -5.35 -8.03
C VAL A 127 22.39 -5.78 -7.22
N VAL A 128 21.70 -4.82 -6.57
CA VAL A 128 20.48 -5.09 -5.82
C VAL A 128 19.38 -5.62 -6.74
N GLY A 129 19.15 -5.00 -7.90
CA GLY A 129 18.17 -5.47 -8.90
C GLY A 129 18.51 -6.87 -9.41
N GLY A 130 19.77 -7.19 -9.62
CA GLY A 130 20.23 -8.54 -9.98
C GLY A 130 19.93 -9.59 -8.90
N ALA A 131 20.17 -9.24 -7.63
CA ALA A 131 19.86 -10.10 -6.48
C ALA A 131 18.34 -10.30 -6.30
N MET A 132 17.55 -9.24 -6.47
CA MET A 132 16.08 -9.33 -6.43
C MET A 132 15.55 -10.18 -7.59
N GLY A 133 16.01 -9.93 -8.82
CA GLY A 133 15.64 -10.75 -9.99
C GLY A 133 16.04 -12.22 -9.85
N TRP A 134 17.19 -12.52 -9.21
CA TRP A 134 17.56 -13.87 -8.86
C TRP A 134 16.57 -14.50 -7.88
N SER A 135 16.11 -13.76 -6.85
CA SER A 135 15.13 -14.24 -5.90
C SER A 135 13.77 -14.47 -6.56
N TYR A 136 13.32 -13.57 -7.42
CA TYR A 136 12.08 -13.74 -8.18
C TYR A 136 12.08 -15.03 -9.00
N ARG A 137 13.15 -15.28 -9.79
CA ARG A 137 13.26 -16.47 -10.65
C ARG A 137 13.35 -17.79 -9.89
N ARG A 138 13.72 -17.76 -8.61
CA ARG A 138 13.81 -18.96 -7.75
C ARG A 138 12.56 -19.23 -6.94
N ALA A 139 11.65 -18.26 -6.87
CA ALA A 139 10.40 -18.42 -6.17
C ALA A 139 9.47 -19.42 -6.87
N ALA A 140 8.74 -20.20 -6.08
CA ALA A 140 7.64 -21.02 -6.59
C ALA A 140 6.48 -20.15 -7.08
N ALA A 141 6.30 -18.98 -6.47
CA ALA A 141 5.36 -17.96 -6.93
C ALA A 141 5.81 -16.58 -6.51
N VAL A 142 5.52 -15.59 -7.37
CA VAL A 142 5.67 -14.16 -7.10
C VAL A 142 4.29 -13.53 -7.22
N VAL A 143 3.84 -12.84 -6.17
CA VAL A 143 2.52 -12.22 -6.12
C VAL A 143 2.66 -10.73 -6.34
N ALA A 144 2.06 -10.24 -7.41
CA ALA A 144 1.97 -8.82 -7.76
C ALA A 144 0.64 -8.22 -7.28
N LEU A 145 0.59 -6.90 -7.19
CA LEU A 145 -0.59 -6.16 -6.75
C LEU A 145 -1.48 -5.76 -7.92
N ASP A 146 -0.89 -5.54 -9.11
CA ASP A 146 -1.60 -5.13 -10.31
C ASP A 146 -0.85 -5.51 -11.61
N ALA A 147 -1.48 -5.20 -12.74
CA ALA A 147 -0.93 -5.49 -14.06
C ALA A 147 0.30 -4.63 -14.40
N ASP A 148 0.40 -3.40 -13.89
CA ASP A 148 1.55 -2.54 -14.14
C ASP A 148 2.79 -3.10 -13.42
N MET A 149 2.64 -3.59 -12.18
CA MET A 149 3.71 -4.29 -11.46
C MET A 149 4.13 -5.57 -12.18
N ALA A 150 3.19 -6.29 -12.77
CA ALA A 150 3.50 -7.49 -13.56
C ALA A 150 4.40 -7.17 -14.77
N VAL A 151 4.23 -6.02 -15.42
CA VAL A 151 5.12 -5.60 -16.52
C VAL A 151 6.57 -5.50 -16.05
N HIS A 152 6.80 -4.94 -14.85
CA HIS A 152 8.13 -4.86 -14.27
C HIS A 152 8.69 -6.25 -13.89
N LEU A 153 7.88 -7.12 -13.29
CA LEU A 153 8.29 -8.47 -12.91
C LEU A 153 8.62 -9.35 -14.12
N ARG A 154 7.88 -9.21 -15.22
CA ARG A 154 8.18 -9.91 -16.49
C ARG A 154 9.56 -9.55 -17.05
N ARG A 155 10.04 -8.31 -16.83
CA ARG A 155 11.42 -7.92 -17.21
C ARG A 155 12.48 -8.70 -16.43
N HIS A 156 12.13 -9.24 -15.26
CA HIS A 156 12.99 -10.15 -14.50
C HIS A 156 12.81 -11.63 -14.90
N GLY A 157 11.98 -11.93 -15.92
CA GLY A 157 11.73 -13.28 -16.42
C GLY A 157 10.76 -14.08 -15.55
N VAL A 158 9.78 -13.42 -14.91
CA VAL A 158 8.81 -14.04 -14.00
C VAL A 158 7.40 -13.69 -14.43
N GLU A 159 6.50 -14.66 -14.47
CA GLU A 159 5.06 -14.43 -14.61
C GLU A 159 4.42 -14.44 -13.21
N PRO A 160 3.94 -13.30 -12.70
CA PRO A 160 3.36 -13.24 -11.39
C PRO A 160 1.89 -13.67 -11.38
N CYS A 161 1.42 -14.13 -10.21
CA CYS A 161 -0.01 -14.16 -9.89
C CYS A 161 -0.43 -12.86 -9.19
N PHE A 162 -1.74 -12.64 -9.03
CA PHE A 162 -2.28 -11.39 -8.53
C PHE A 162 -3.12 -11.60 -7.27
N VAL A 163 -2.73 -10.96 -6.17
CA VAL A 163 -3.58 -10.81 -4.99
C VAL A 163 -3.41 -9.40 -4.45
N ARG A 164 -4.47 -8.60 -4.51
CA ARG A 164 -4.48 -7.23 -3.97
C ARG A 164 -4.61 -7.25 -2.45
N PRO A 165 -4.03 -6.26 -1.76
CA PRO A 165 -4.30 -6.03 -0.35
C PRO A 165 -5.78 -5.74 -0.10
N TRP A 166 -6.29 -6.21 1.02
CA TRP A 166 -7.69 -6.05 1.44
C TRP A 166 -7.83 -5.17 2.67
N VAL A 167 -9.06 -4.81 3.01
CA VAL A 167 -9.39 -4.09 4.24
C VAL A 167 -9.29 -5.04 5.42
N PHE A 168 -8.57 -4.66 6.46
CA PHE A 168 -8.32 -5.48 7.66
C PHE A 168 -9.60 -5.81 8.41
N ALA A 169 -9.66 -6.97 9.05
CA ALA A 169 -10.82 -7.41 9.81
C ALA A 169 -11.31 -6.40 10.88
N PRO A 170 -10.45 -5.70 11.65
CA PRO A 170 -10.90 -4.66 12.56
C PRO A 170 -11.62 -3.49 11.88
N VAL A 171 -11.06 -2.99 10.77
CA VAL A 171 -11.64 -1.90 9.98
C VAL A 171 -12.94 -2.35 9.32
N LEU A 172 -12.99 -3.59 8.83
CA LEU A 172 -14.16 -4.18 8.22
C LEU A 172 -15.37 -4.21 9.18
N ARG A 173 -15.15 -4.61 10.45
CA ARG A 173 -16.21 -4.60 11.48
C ARG A 173 -16.78 -3.21 11.70
N GLN A 174 -15.93 -2.19 11.64
CA GLN A 174 -16.39 -0.80 11.80
C GLN A 174 -17.11 -0.27 10.58
N LEU A 175 -16.69 -0.66 9.37
CA LEU A 175 -17.43 -0.35 8.15
C LEU A 175 -18.85 -0.90 8.20
N ALA A 176 -19.03 -2.11 8.74
CA ALA A 176 -20.34 -2.75 8.90
C ALA A 176 -21.21 -2.11 10.00
N ALA A 177 -20.59 -1.59 11.07
CA ALA A 177 -21.29 -1.00 12.21
C ALA A 177 -21.66 0.48 11.99
N ALA A 178 -21.00 1.18 11.09
CA ALA A 178 -21.17 2.62 10.94
C ALA A 178 -22.40 2.96 10.10
N GLN A 179 -23.27 3.83 10.64
CA GLN A 179 -24.37 4.45 9.91
C GLN A 179 -23.85 5.55 8.96
N ALA A 180 -24.60 5.83 7.89
CA ALA A 180 -24.24 6.91 6.97
C ALA A 180 -24.27 8.26 7.71
N ALA A 181 -23.10 8.83 7.99
CA ALA A 181 -23.02 10.17 8.54
C ALA A 181 -23.34 11.20 7.43
N PRO A 182 -24.21 12.16 7.66
CA PRO A 182 -24.40 13.27 6.74
C PRO A 182 -23.09 14.06 6.61
N THR A 183 -22.75 14.44 5.40
CA THR A 183 -21.65 15.38 5.15
C THR A 183 -22.12 16.78 5.58
N ALA A 184 -21.70 17.21 6.77
CA ALA A 184 -22.11 18.53 7.28
C ALA A 184 -21.45 19.68 6.51
N GLU A 185 -20.27 19.45 5.96
CA GLU A 185 -19.51 20.43 5.17
C GLU A 185 -18.91 19.75 3.92
N TRP A 186 -18.83 20.50 2.83
CA TRP A 186 -18.23 19.96 1.61
C TRP A 186 -16.71 19.91 1.75
N THR A 187 -16.21 18.75 2.18
CA THR A 187 -14.79 18.48 2.44
C THR A 187 -14.30 17.36 1.54
N TRP A 188 -13.13 17.54 0.96
CA TRP A 188 -12.37 16.48 0.32
C TRP A 188 -11.10 16.19 1.11
N ILE A 189 -10.67 14.95 1.14
CA ILE A 189 -9.63 14.49 2.06
C ILE A 189 -8.55 13.67 1.37
N TYR A 190 -7.30 13.99 1.72
CA TYR A 190 -6.19 13.05 1.59
C TYR A 190 -5.89 12.47 2.97
N SER A 191 -5.98 11.15 3.13
CA SER A 191 -5.72 10.49 4.42
C SER A 191 -4.61 9.45 4.30
N GLY A 192 -3.63 9.52 5.21
CA GLY A 192 -2.54 8.56 5.36
C GLY A 192 -1.14 9.17 5.33
N ASN A 193 -0.14 8.31 5.14
CA ASN A 193 1.26 8.75 5.04
C ASN A 193 1.49 9.50 3.71
N LEU A 194 1.94 10.76 3.81
CA LEU A 194 2.34 11.58 2.66
C LEU A 194 3.83 11.30 2.38
N GLY A 195 4.10 10.14 1.77
CA GLY A 195 5.42 9.71 1.37
C GLY A 195 5.86 10.34 0.04
N ARG A 196 7.11 10.09 -0.35
CA ARG A 196 7.71 10.63 -1.59
C ARG A 196 7.03 10.16 -2.88
N ALA A 197 6.36 9.01 -2.84
CA ALA A 197 5.63 8.46 -3.99
C ALA A 197 4.26 9.12 -4.22
N HIS A 198 3.84 10.04 -3.35
CA HIS A 198 2.56 10.70 -3.44
C HIS A 198 2.68 12.07 -4.09
N GLU A 199 1.74 12.34 -4.97
CA GLU A 199 1.52 13.64 -5.60
C GLU A 199 0.60 14.47 -4.69
N TRP A 200 1.03 15.63 -4.28
CA TRP A 200 0.26 16.52 -3.41
C TRP A 200 0.21 17.95 -3.94
N GLU A 201 1.10 18.31 -4.82
CA GLU A 201 1.22 19.64 -5.40
C GLU A 201 -0.05 20.02 -6.16
N THR A 202 -0.61 19.09 -6.93
CA THR A 202 -1.87 19.30 -7.69
C THR A 202 -3.05 19.49 -6.77
N LEU A 203 -3.08 18.80 -5.60
CA LEU A 203 -4.17 18.97 -4.64
C LEU A 203 -4.17 20.40 -4.07
N LEU A 204 -3.02 20.92 -3.68
CA LEU A 204 -2.90 22.28 -3.16
C LEU A 204 -3.19 23.33 -4.22
N ALA A 205 -2.74 23.11 -5.47
CA ALA A 205 -3.02 24.02 -6.58
C ALA A 205 -4.51 24.05 -6.92
N ALA A 206 -5.21 22.93 -6.91
CA ALA A 206 -6.65 22.86 -7.10
C ALA A 206 -7.40 23.57 -5.97
N GLN A 207 -6.97 23.41 -4.70
CA GLN A 207 -7.55 24.13 -3.57
C GLN A 207 -7.36 25.65 -3.71
N ALA A 208 -6.21 26.11 -4.19
CA ALA A 208 -5.96 27.52 -4.44
C ALA A 208 -6.92 28.11 -5.50
N ILE A 209 -7.18 27.36 -6.57
CA ILE A 209 -8.13 27.75 -7.61
C ILE A 209 -9.55 27.86 -7.03
N LEU A 210 -9.97 26.88 -6.21
CA LEU A 210 -11.28 26.86 -5.56
C LEU A 210 -11.45 28.06 -4.62
N GLU A 211 -10.44 28.37 -3.80
CA GLU A 211 -10.47 29.54 -2.91
C GLU A 211 -10.50 30.86 -3.68
N ALA A 212 -9.75 30.97 -4.78
CA ALA A 212 -9.78 32.16 -5.64
C ALA A 212 -11.15 32.38 -6.31
N ARG A 213 -11.90 31.31 -6.56
CA ARG A 213 -13.28 31.35 -7.07
C ARG A 213 -14.33 31.62 -5.97
N GLY A 214 -13.91 31.70 -4.71
CA GLY A 214 -14.81 31.86 -3.57
C GLY A 214 -15.62 30.60 -3.24
N ALA A 215 -15.16 29.44 -3.69
CA ALA A 215 -15.82 28.17 -3.39
C ALA A 215 -15.64 27.79 -1.91
N GLU A 216 -16.76 27.52 -1.22
CA GLU A 216 -16.76 27.03 0.16
C GLU A 216 -16.46 25.52 0.20
N VAL A 217 -15.23 25.15 -0.10
CA VAL A 217 -14.74 23.78 -0.21
C VAL A 217 -13.47 23.64 0.64
N ARG A 218 -13.42 22.64 1.50
CA ARG A 218 -12.30 22.42 2.41
C ARG A 218 -11.47 21.23 1.97
N LEU A 219 -10.13 21.41 1.85
CA LEU A 219 -9.17 20.32 1.73
C LEU A 219 -8.68 19.92 3.12
N LEU A 220 -8.84 18.65 3.46
CA LEU A 220 -8.33 18.07 4.70
C LEU A 220 -7.16 17.13 4.38
N PHE A 221 -5.98 17.43 4.91
CA PHE A 221 -4.90 16.46 5.04
C PHE A 221 -4.95 15.82 6.42
N GLN A 222 -5.05 14.48 6.47
CA GLN A 222 -5.10 13.70 7.70
C GLN A 222 -4.00 12.66 7.70
N GLY A 223 -3.05 12.73 8.64
CA GLY A 223 -1.94 11.80 8.73
C GLY A 223 -0.61 12.46 9.00
N GLY A 224 0.41 12.12 8.24
CA GLY A 224 1.77 12.65 8.37
C GLY A 224 2.67 12.14 7.26
N GLY A 225 3.97 12.20 7.44
CA GLY A 225 4.93 11.64 6.51
C GLY A 225 6.04 12.59 6.10
N PRO A 226 7.06 12.11 5.37
CA PRO A 226 8.24 12.89 5.04
C PRO A 226 7.95 14.11 4.14
N SER A 227 6.91 14.09 3.30
CA SER A 227 6.53 15.23 2.46
C SER A 227 5.60 16.23 3.15
N TRP A 228 5.16 15.93 4.38
CA TRP A 228 4.20 16.76 5.13
C TRP A 228 4.68 18.20 5.37
N PRO A 229 5.93 18.44 5.85
CA PRO A 229 6.40 19.81 6.06
C PRO A 229 6.49 20.62 4.76
N ALA A 230 6.90 19.99 3.66
CA ALA A 230 6.97 20.66 2.36
C ALA A 230 5.57 21.04 1.85
N ALA A 231 4.58 20.14 1.99
CA ALA A 231 3.21 20.40 1.60
C ALA A 231 2.58 21.52 2.46
N GLN A 232 2.84 21.56 3.77
CA GLN A 232 2.40 22.65 4.65
C GLN A 232 3.03 24.00 4.26
N GLY A 233 4.33 24.02 4.00
CA GLY A 233 5.03 25.22 3.53
C GLY A 233 4.43 25.74 2.23
N ARG A 234 4.16 24.86 1.28
CA ARG A 234 3.53 25.21 0.01
C ARG A 234 2.10 25.76 0.17
N ALA A 235 1.31 25.17 1.06
CA ALA A 235 -0.04 25.69 1.37
C ALA A 235 0.02 27.11 1.96
N GLN A 236 1.01 27.40 2.82
CA GLN A 236 1.24 28.75 3.36
C GLN A 236 1.68 29.73 2.26
N GLU A 237 2.61 29.37 1.39
CA GLU A 237 3.01 30.17 0.24
C GLU A 237 1.84 30.52 -0.69
N LEU A 238 0.91 29.57 -0.89
CA LEU A 238 -0.30 29.79 -1.68
C LEU A 238 -1.38 30.57 -0.92
N GLY A 239 -1.20 30.86 0.37
CA GLY A 239 -2.14 31.60 1.20
C GLY A 239 -3.45 30.87 1.46
N LEU A 240 -3.47 29.52 1.44
CA LEU A 240 -4.67 28.72 1.57
C LEU A 240 -5.31 28.87 2.96
N LYS A 241 -6.59 29.20 2.98
CA LYS A 241 -7.39 29.41 4.20
C LYS A 241 -8.27 28.18 4.52
N GLN A 242 -8.65 27.42 3.52
CA GLN A 242 -9.52 26.26 3.62
C GLN A 242 -8.75 24.93 3.50
N CYS A 243 -7.43 24.95 3.77
CA CYS A 243 -6.59 23.75 3.85
C CYS A 243 -6.33 23.41 5.32
N VAL A 244 -6.85 22.28 5.80
CA VAL A 244 -6.78 21.85 7.19
C VAL A 244 -5.84 20.66 7.32
N TRP A 245 -5.04 20.65 8.40
CA TRP A 245 -4.05 19.63 8.70
C TRP A 245 -4.40 18.95 10.02
N ARG A 246 -4.50 17.61 10.00
CA ARG A 246 -4.76 16.78 11.19
C ARG A 246 -3.75 15.65 11.27
N ASP A 247 -3.40 15.25 12.47
CA ASP A 247 -2.59 14.04 12.72
C ASP A 247 -3.38 12.77 12.39
N TYR A 248 -2.71 11.62 12.46
CA TYR A 248 -3.36 10.32 12.32
C TYR A 248 -4.49 10.16 13.32
N VAL A 249 -5.65 9.73 12.83
CA VAL A 249 -6.72 9.25 13.72
C VAL A 249 -6.47 7.79 14.12
N PRO A 250 -6.98 7.34 15.26
CA PRO A 250 -7.00 5.93 15.59
C PRO A 250 -7.60 5.10 14.44
N GLU A 251 -7.06 3.92 14.20
CA GLU A 251 -7.53 3.04 13.10
C GLU A 251 -9.04 2.73 13.21
N ALA A 252 -9.53 2.66 14.45
CA ALA A 252 -10.93 2.51 14.77
C ALA A 252 -11.83 3.67 14.27
N GLU A 253 -11.33 4.87 14.19
CA GLU A 253 -12.07 6.07 13.81
C GLU A 253 -11.90 6.41 12.32
N LEU A 254 -10.95 5.76 11.63
CA LEU A 254 -10.61 6.07 10.25
C LEU A 254 -11.80 5.95 9.27
N PRO A 255 -12.62 4.87 9.29
CA PRO A 255 -13.77 4.78 8.40
C PRO A 255 -14.78 5.91 8.59
N GLU A 256 -15.03 6.29 9.84
CA GLU A 256 -15.97 7.37 10.16
C GLU A 256 -15.41 8.73 9.73
N SER A 257 -14.12 8.99 9.97
CA SER A 257 -13.45 10.20 9.52
C SER A 257 -13.54 10.39 8.00
N LEU A 258 -13.34 9.31 7.23
CA LEU A 258 -13.45 9.33 5.77
C LEU A 258 -14.89 9.50 5.30
N ARG A 259 -15.86 8.89 5.99
CA ARG A 259 -17.29 9.02 5.66
C ARG A 259 -17.86 10.44 5.81
N ARG A 260 -17.25 11.27 6.65
CA ARG A 260 -17.61 12.68 6.80
C ARG A 260 -17.21 13.55 5.63
N CYS A 261 -16.38 13.05 4.72
CA CYS A 261 -15.89 13.76 3.56
C CYS A 261 -16.66 13.37 2.30
N ALA A 262 -16.89 14.32 1.40
CA ALA A 262 -17.61 14.07 0.15
C ALA A 262 -16.72 13.36 -0.88
N VAL A 263 -15.42 13.69 -0.90
CA VAL A 263 -14.45 13.17 -1.87
C VAL A 263 -13.22 12.63 -1.14
N LEU A 264 -12.78 11.43 -1.53
CA LEU A 264 -11.59 10.76 -1.01
C LEU A 264 -10.49 10.80 -2.07
N ALA A 265 -9.39 11.51 -1.77
CA ALA A 265 -8.26 11.65 -2.68
C ALA A 265 -7.21 10.56 -2.47
N VAL A 266 -6.81 9.94 -3.57
CA VAL A 266 -5.66 9.02 -3.65
C VAL A 266 -4.71 9.55 -4.71
N THR A 267 -3.42 9.57 -4.40
CA THR A 267 -2.43 10.13 -5.33
C THR A 267 -1.23 9.23 -5.49
N GLN A 268 -0.59 9.34 -6.65
CA GLN A 268 0.66 8.63 -6.94
C GLN A 268 1.47 9.44 -7.96
N ARG A 269 2.77 9.57 -7.72
CA ARG A 269 3.68 10.11 -8.74
C ARG A 269 3.86 9.13 -9.90
N PRO A 270 4.03 9.62 -11.13
CA PRO A 270 4.25 8.75 -12.31
C PRO A 270 5.43 7.79 -12.15
N GLU A 271 6.49 8.23 -11.47
CA GLU A 271 7.71 7.45 -11.23
C GLU A 271 7.46 6.21 -10.33
N ALA A 272 6.33 6.18 -9.63
CA ALA A 272 5.94 5.07 -8.75
C ALA A 272 4.94 4.09 -9.40
N GLN A 273 4.54 4.33 -10.65
CA GLN A 273 3.59 3.47 -11.35
C GLN A 273 4.10 2.03 -11.49
N GLY A 274 3.30 1.07 -11.06
CA GLY A 274 3.67 -0.35 -11.08
C GLY A 274 4.78 -0.74 -10.11
N LEU A 275 5.30 0.19 -9.31
CA LEU A 275 6.38 -0.07 -8.35
C LEU A 275 5.87 -0.19 -6.91
N LEU A 276 4.69 0.33 -6.63
CA LEU A 276 3.95 0.18 -5.38
C LEU A 276 2.45 0.30 -5.62
N TRP A 277 1.66 -0.15 -4.65
CA TRP A 277 0.21 0.04 -4.61
C TRP A 277 -0.17 0.97 -3.45
N PRO A 278 -0.97 2.04 -3.69
CA PRO A 278 -1.44 2.89 -2.61
C PRO A 278 -2.33 2.11 -1.63
N SER A 279 -1.82 1.79 -0.46
CA SER A 279 -2.50 0.92 0.54
C SER A 279 -3.90 1.41 0.93
N LYS A 280 -4.13 2.73 0.87
CA LYS A 280 -5.41 3.36 1.16
C LYS A 280 -6.51 3.06 0.13
N LEU A 281 -6.14 2.64 -1.08
CA LEU A 281 -7.08 2.47 -2.19
C LEU A 281 -8.17 1.42 -1.86
N GLY A 282 -7.81 0.33 -1.19
CA GLY A 282 -8.78 -0.69 -0.76
C GLY A 282 -9.88 -0.13 0.14
N LEU A 283 -9.51 0.67 1.15
CA LEU A 283 -10.47 1.31 2.05
C LEU A 283 -11.30 2.37 1.33
N VAL A 284 -10.68 3.18 0.47
CA VAL A 284 -11.37 4.21 -0.31
C VAL A 284 -12.43 3.60 -1.22
N LEU A 285 -12.12 2.51 -1.93
CA LEU A 285 -13.07 1.76 -2.76
C LEU A 285 -14.22 1.12 -1.96
N SER A 286 -14.01 0.90 -0.67
CA SER A 286 -14.98 0.28 0.25
C SER A 286 -15.95 1.28 0.90
N LEU A 287 -15.86 2.56 0.52
CA LEU A 287 -16.73 3.61 1.04
C LEU A 287 -17.60 4.20 -0.08
N PRO A 288 -18.90 4.49 0.18
CA PRO A 288 -19.79 5.11 -0.80
C PRO A 288 -19.50 6.62 -0.89
N ARG A 289 -18.35 6.98 -1.43
CA ARG A 289 -17.89 8.36 -1.60
C ARG A 289 -17.30 8.55 -3.00
N ALA A 290 -17.29 9.80 -3.48
CA ALA A 290 -16.58 10.12 -4.69
C ALA A 290 -15.07 9.94 -4.50
N ILE A 291 -14.40 9.42 -5.51
CA ILE A 291 -12.96 9.14 -5.46
C ILE A 291 -12.23 10.05 -6.43
N LEU A 292 -11.24 10.76 -5.93
CA LEU A 292 -10.32 11.57 -6.74
C LEU A 292 -8.99 10.83 -6.84
N TRP A 293 -8.57 10.54 -8.05
CA TRP A 293 -7.23 10.07 -8.37
C TRP A 293 -6.41 11.18 -9.02
N VAL A 294 -5.25 11.49 -8.45
CA VAL A 294 -4.23 12.31 -9.11
C VAL A 294 -2.96 11.49 -9.25
N GLY A 295 -2.65 11.09 -10.48
CA GLY A 295 -1.55 10.19 -10.77
C GLY A 295 -1.49 9.79 -12.24
N PRO A 296 -0.79 8.70 -12.59
CA PRO A 296 -0.82 8.16 -13.95
C PRO A 296 -2.26 7.95 -14.42
N THR A 297 -2.57 8.49 -15.59
CA THR A 297 -3.92 8.38 -16.18
C THR A 297 -4.10 7.10 -16.99
N GLU A 298 -3.01 6.42 -17.31
CA GLU A 298 -3.01 5.10 -17.92
C GLU A 298 -2.53 4.06 -16.91
N GLY A 299 -2.90 2.78 -17.11
CA GLY A 299 -2.49 1.67 -16.26
C GLY A 299 -3.60 1.11 -15.38
N ALA A 300 -3.22 0.21 -14.47
CA ALA A 300 -4.14 -0.65 -13.73
C ALA A 300 -5.05 0.13 -12.76
N ILE A 301 -4.50 1.12 -12.02
CA ILE A 301 -5.27 1.91 -11.06
C ILE A 301 -6.24 2.85 -11.79
N ALA A 302 -5.77 3.56 -12.80
CA ALA A 302 -6.60 4.46 -13.60
C ALA A 302 -7.75 3.70 -14.30
N GLY A 303 -7.43 2.53 -14.88
CA GLY A 303 -8.43 1.65 -15.50
C GLY A 303 -9.49 1.17 -14.50
N LEU A 304 -9.05 0.75 -13.29
CA LEU A 304 -9.96 0.38 -12.21
C LEU A 304 -10.89 1.54 -11.83
N LEU A 305 -10.35 2.74 -11.65
CA LEU A 305 -11.11 3.90 -11.17
C LEU A 305 -12.05 4.47 -12.23
N ARG A 306 -11.70 4.42 -13.50
CA ARG A 306 -12.64 4.80 -14.59
C ARG A 306 -13.92 3.96 -14.62
N ALA A 307 -13.86 2.73 -14.14
CA ALA A 307 -15.03 1.86 -14.01
C ALA A 307 -15.87 2.17 -12.75
N VAL A 308 -15.38 3.02 -11.83
CA VAL A 308 -16.07 3.38 -10.59
C VAL A 308 -16.95 4.60 -10.82
N PRO A 309 -18.29 4.50 -10.63
CA PRO A 309 -19.18 5.65 -10.75
C PRO A 309 -18.77 6.75 -9.76
N GLY A 310 -18.65 7.96 -10.28
CA GLY A 310 -18.29 9.12 -9.46
C GLY A 310 -16.79 9.30 -9.20
N ALA A 311 -15.92 8.47 -9.77
CA ALA A 311 -14.48 8.72 -9.70
C ALA A 311 -14.02 9.75 -10.74
N GLY A 312 -13.04 10.58 -10.36
CA GLY A 312 -12.28 11.46 -11.24
C GLY A 312 -10.84 10.98 -11.35
N VAL A 313 -10.30 10.97 -12.57
CA VAL A 313 -8.94 10.50 -12.87
C VAL A 313 -8.19 11.61 -13.59
N PHE A 314 -7.15 12.16 -12.96
CA PHE A 314 -6.39 13.31 -13.44
C PHE A 314 -4.89 13.05 -13.37
N ALA A 315 -4.16 13.63 -14.33
CA ALA A 315 -2.71 13.65 -14.29
C ALA A 315 -2.18 14.66 -13.26
N PRO A 316 -0.97 14.50 -12.74
CA PRO A 316 -0.26 15.54 -12.02
C PRO A 316 -0.23 16.85 -12.83
N GLY A 317 -0.48 17.99 -12.16
CA GLY A 317 -0.55 19.32 -12.78
C GLY A 317 -1.92 19.73 -13.32
N GLN A 318 -2.89 18.84 -13.45
CA GLN A 318 -4.26 19.15 -13.89
C GLN A 318 -5.12 19.78 -12.78
N ALA A 319 -4.60 20.83 -12.15
CA ALA A 319 -5.24 21.46 -10.99
C ALA A 319 -6.56 22.14 -11.34
N ALA A 320 -6.67 22.74 -12.54
CA ALA A 320 -7.90 23.41 -12.99
C ALA A 320 -9.02 22.40 -13.23
N GLU A 321 -8.72 21.31 -13.92
CA GLU A 321 -9.68 20.22 -14.19
C GLU A 321 -10.13 19.52 -12.90
N VAL A 322 -9.21 19.36 -11.92
CA VAL A 322 -9.55 18.87 -10.59
C VAL A 322 -10.50 19.82 -9.89
N ALA A 323 -10.23 21.14 -9.92
CA ALA A 323 -11.11 22.14 -9.32
C ALA A 323 -12.49 22.14 -9.98
N ASP A 324 -12.57 22.12 -11.31
CA ASP A 324 -13.84 22.05 -12.07
C ASP A 324 -14.63 20.80 -11.70
N TRP A 325 -13.95 19.65 -11.62
CA TRP A 325 -14.57 18.38 -11.26
C TRP A 325 -15.09 18.39 -9.82
N LEU A 326 -14.36 19.01 -8.87
CA LEU A 326 -14.78 19.18 -7.49
C LEU A 326 -16.01 20.10 -7.39
N GLU A 327 -16.05 21.24 -8.10
CA GLU A 327 -17.19 22.15 -8.13
C GLU A 327 -18.43 21.50 -8.72
N ALA A 328 -18.29 20.77 -9.83
CA ALA A 328 -19.40 20.06 -10.46
C ALA A 328 -20.02 18.98 -9.56
N ARG A 329 -19.32 18.53 -8.51
CA ARG A 329 -19.82 17.57 -7.53
C ARG A 329 -20.40 18.21 -6.27
N ARG A 330 -20.25 19.53 -6.10
CA ARG A 330 -20.84 20.25 -4.99
C ARG A 330 -22.36 20.16 -5.06
N GLY A 331 -22.98 19.53 -4.05
CA GLY A 331 -24.42 19.27 -4.02
C GLY A 331 -24.88 18.05 -4.84
N ALA A 332 -23.99 17.36 -5.56
CA ALA A 332 -24.34 16.11 -6.19
C ALA A 332 -24.57 14.99 -5.15
N ALA A 333 -25.49 14.07 -5.46
CA ALA A 333 -25.72 12.90 -4.65
C ALA A 333 -24.42 12.06 -4.52
N LEU A 334 -24.11 11.63 -3.30
CA LEU A 334 -23.02 10.68 -3.07
C LEU A 334 -23.37 9.33 -3.68
N PRO A 335 -22.38 8.51 -4.07
CA PRO A 335 -22.62 7.15 -4.50
C PRO A 335 -23.42 6.37 -3.44
N GLU A 336 -24.47 5.68 -3.84
CA GLU A 336 -25.31 4.90 -2.93
C GLU A 336 -24.58 3.67 -2.36
N ARG A 337 -23.64 3.13 -3.13
CA ARG A 337 -22.88 1.92 -2.79
C ARG A 337 -21.39 2.15 -2.97
N ALA A 338 -20.60 1.44 -2.15
CA ALA A 338 -19.16 1.33 -2.35
C ALA A 338 -18.83 0.62 -3.68
N ALA A 339 -17.72 0.99 -4.27
CA ALA A 339 -17.23 0.36 -5.50
C ALA A 339 -16.72 -1.08 -5.28
N LEU A 340 -16.36 -1.41 -4.05
CA LEU A 340 -15.85 -2.72 -3.64
C LEU A 340 -16.58 -3.17 -2.38
N ASP A 341 -17.10 -4.41 -2.36
CA ASP A 341 -17.50 -5.08 -1.13
C ASP A 341 -16.23 -5.57 -0.40
N PRO A 342 -15.86 -4.94 0.73
CA PRO A 342 -14.61 -5.27 1.39
C PRO A 342 -14.62 -6.66 2.05
N ALA A 343 -15.77 -7.21 2.40
CA ALA A 343 -15.89 -8.54 3.00
C ALA A 343 -15.67 -9.63 1.95
N VAL A 344 -16.31 -9.48 0.80
CA VAL A 344 -16.15 -10.39 -0.34
C VAL A 344 -14.70 -10.37 -0.84
N HIS A 345 -14.14 -9.18 -1.07
CA HIS A 345 -12.77 -9.04 -1.52
C HIS A 345 -11.74 -9.66 -0.56
N ARG A 346 -11.94 -9.45 0.75
CA ARG A 346 -11.07 -10.06 1.78
C ARG A 346 -11.14 -11.59 1.74
N GLU A 347 -12.33 -12.16 1.66
CA GLU A 347 -12.49 -13.61 1.63
C GLU A 347 -11.90 -14.24 0.36
N GLU A 348 -12.08 -13.61 -0.79
CA GLU A 348 -11.47 -14.02 -2.06
C GLU A 348 -9.93 -13.96 -1.99
N ALA A 349 -9.37 -12.88 -1.47
CA ALA A 349 -7.93 -12.73 -1.31
C ALA A 349 -7.32 -13.77 -0.36
N LEU A 350 -7.96 -14.01 0.79
CA LEU A 350 -7.51 -15.01 1.75
C LEU A 350 -7.61 -16.44 1.20
N ARG A 351 -8.64 -16.73 0.42
CA ARG A 351 -8.78 -18.02 -0.29
C ARG A 351 -7.68 -18.20 -1.31
N ALA A 352 -7.45 -17.20 -2.16
CA ALA A 352 -6.39 -17.22 -3.16
C ALA A 352 -4.99 -17.44 -2.53
N TRP A 353 -4.73 -16.79 -1.38
CA TRP A 353 -3.49 -17.02 -0.63
C TRP A 353 -3.38 -18.43 -0.09
N GLN A 354 -4.45 -18.98 0.49
CA GLN A 354 -4.46 -20.36 1.01
C GLN A 354 -4.19 -21.36 -0.12
N GLU A 355 -4.86 -21.25 -1.24
CA GLU A 355 -4.70 -22.11 -2.41
C GLU A 355 -3.27 -22.04 -2.98
N LEU A 356 -2.76 -20.79 -3.15
CA LEU A 356 -1.40 -20.57 -3.64
C LEU A 356 -0.35 -21.23 -2.76
N LEU A 357 -0.43 -21.02 -1.44
CA LEU A 357 0.55 -21.50 -0.49
C LEU A 357 0.49 -23.03 -0.32
N THR A 358 -0.70 -23.61 -0.33
CA THR A 358 -0.86 -25.08 -0.24
C THR A 358 -0.39 -25.76 -1.52
N THR A 359 -0.65 -25.18 -2.69
CA THR A 359 -0.14 -25.69 -3.98
C THR A 359 1.39 -25.61 -4.04
N ALA A 360 1.98 -24.48 -3.64
CA ALA A 360 3.43 -24.33 -3.58
C ALA A 360 4.08 -25.36 -2.65
N GLY A 361 3.46 -25.66 -1.50
CA GLY A 361 3.97 -26.67 -0.56
C GLY A 361 3.81 -28.12 -1.04
N ALA A 362 2.72 -28.45 -1.73
CA ALA A 362 2.47 -29.80 -2.24
C ALA A 362 3.49 -30.22 -3.32
N ALA A 363 4.05 -29.29 -4.09
CA ALA A 363 5.08 -29.54 -5.09
C ALA A 363 6.45 -29.95 -4.50
N THR A 364 6.58 -30.02 -3.17
CA THR A 364 7.81 -30.41 -2.45
C THR A 364 7.76 -31.87 -1.95
N ALA A 365 6.61 -32.50 -1.94
CA ALA A 365 6.40 -33.91 -1.59
C ALA A 365 6.58 -34.81 -2.82
#